data_9af570d6bc4cc48672d440a2131cb9e7
#
_entry.id   9af570d6bc4cc48672d440a2131cb9e7
#
_cell.length_a   1.000
_cell.length_b   1.000
_cell.length_c   1.000
_cell.angle_alpha   90.00
_cell.angle_beta   90.00
_cell.angle_gamma   90.00
#
_symmetry.space_group_name_H-M   'P 1'
#
loop_
_entity.id
_entity.type
_entity.pdbx_description
1 polymer ?
#
loop_
_entity_poly.entity_id
_entity_poly.type
_entity_poly.pdbx_seq_one_letter_code
_entity_poly.pdbx_strand_id
1 'polypeptide(L)'
;AKGNYYGPFASAGSVNTTINALQKLFLLRSCTDSFFARRDRPCLLYQIKRCSAPCVGRIDTAGYAELVGEAKDFLGGRSSAVQKKIEAQMAEAAEALDFERAAMLRDRLRAATFIQGSQAVNAEGLGNADVFAVAEKGGHFAIQAFFIRGGQNWGHRAFFPAHTEGLDAAEILTAFLAQFYEEVPPPRLVLVD
;
A
#
# COMPACT_ATOMS: atom_id res chain seq x y z
N ALA A 1 3.60 -9.79 22.01
CA ALA A 1 4.04 -8.39 21.83
C ALA A 1 2.81 -7.48 21.91
N LYS A 2 2.94 -6.32 22.59
CA LYS A 2 1.86 -5.32 22.65
C LYS A 2 2.05 -4.35 21.48
N GLY A 3 1.06 -4.22 20.60
CA GLY A 3 1.12 -3.29 19.45
C GLY A 3 0.04 -3.57 18.42
N ASN A 4 -0.09 -2.64 17.44
CA ASN A 4 -0.93 -2.85 16.27
C ASN A 4 -0.06 -3.46 15.16
N TYR A 5 -0.52 -4.55 14.58
CA TYR A 5 0.15 -5.25 13.48
C TYR A 5 -0.65 -5.05 12.22
N TYR A 6 0.02 -4.74 11.14
CA TYR A 6 -0.58 -4.52 9.83
C TYR A 6 0.10 -5.42 8.80
N GLY A 7 -0.65 -6.02 7.93
CA GLY A 7 -0.20 -6.93 6.88
C GLY A 7 -1.21 -8.04 6.65
N PRO A 8 -0.86 -9.04 5.91
CA PRO A 8 0.47 -9.34 5.38
C PRO A 8 0.90 -8.46 4.20
N PHE A 9 2.20 -8.40 3.95
CA PHE A 9 2.79 -7.77 2.77
C PHE A 9 3.43 -8.82 1.87
N ALA A 10 3.37 -8.60 0.57
CA ALA A 10 3.82 -9.57 -0.44
C ALA A 10 5.32 -9.91 -0.35
N SER A 11 6.15 -8.97 0.12
CA SER A 11 7.60 -9.17 0.26
C SER A 11 8.21 -8.13 1.20
N ALA A 12 9.44 -8.39 1.67
CA ALA A 12 10.22 -7.42 2.44
C ALA A 12 10.49 -6.12 1.65
N GLY A 13 10.66 -6.21 0.34
CA GLY A 13 10.79 -5.03 -0.54
C GLY A 13 9.52 -4.18 -0.54
N SER A 14 8.35 -4.80 -0.61
CA SER A 14 7.04 -4.12 -0.53
C SER A 14 6.86 -3.42 0.81
N VAL A 15 7.29 -4.03 1.92
CA VAL A 15 7.26 -3.41 3.25
C VAL A 15 8.09 -2.15 3.28
N ASN A 16 9.34 -2.19 2.81
CA ASN A 16 10.23 -1.03 2.80
C ASN A 16 9.68 0.11 1.92
N THR A 17 9.13 -0.22 0.75
CA THR A 17 8.50 0.76 -0.14
C THR A 17 7.30 1.42 0.53
N THR A 18 6.44 0.63 1.18
CA THR A 18 5.27 1.12 1.92
C THR A 18 5.68 2.00 3.10
N ILE A 19 6.67 1.59 3.91
CA ILE A 19 7.17 2.40 5.03
C ILE A 19 7.69 3.75 4.54
N ASN A 20 8.49 3.77 3.48
CA ASN A 20 9.00 5.01 2.89
C ASN A 20 7.88 5.94 2.39
N ALA A 21 6.84 5.39 1.80
CA ALA A 21 5.69 6.15 1.35
C ALA A 21 4.83 6.65 2.52
N LEU A 22 4.61 5.83 3.57
CA LEU A 22 3.93 6.23 4.80
C LEU A 22 4.66 7.35 5.53
N GLN A 23 6.00 7.34 5.55
CA GLN A 23 6.78 8.44 6.12
C GLN A 23 6.55 9.76 5.37
N LYS A 24 6.45 9.72 4.05
CA LYS A 24 6.11 10.92 3.25
C LYS A 24 4.67 11.36 3.47
N LEU A 25 3.75 10.41 3.57
CA LEU A 25 2.33 10.68 3.70
C LEU A 25 1.98 11.26 5.08
N PHE A 26 2.50 10.65 6.16
CA PHE A 26 2.13 11.01 7.54
C PHE A 26 3.24 11.71 8.33
N LEU A 27 4.39 11.99 7.72
CA LEU A 27 5.52 12.68 8.34
C LEU A 27 5.98 12.05 9.67
N LEU A 28 5.88 10.72 9.77
CA LEU A 28 6.23 9.98 10.97
C LEU A 28 7.75 9.86 11.13
N ARG A 29 8.21 9.86 12.37
CA ARG A 29 9.64 9.63 12.66
C ARG A 29 10.05 8.18 12.33
N SER A 30 11.27 8.03 11.84
CA SER A 30 11.90 6.72 11.61
C SER A 30 13.18 6.51 12.42
N CYS A 31 13.57 7.51 13.22
CA CYS A 31 14.76 7.43 14.04
C CYS A 31 14.55 6.59 15.30
N THR A 32 15.66 6.06 15.85
CA THR A 32 15.67 5.33 17.14
C THR A 32 15.39 6.27 18.31
N ASP A 33 14.94 5.72 19.43
CA ASP A 33 14.65 6.52 20.64
C ASP A 33 15.91 7.21 21.19
N SER A 34 17.07 6.57 21.11
CA SER A 34 18.34 7.16 21.52
C SER A 34 18.74 8.37 20.68
N PHE A 35 18.45 8.30 19.36
CA PHE A 35 18.68 9.42 18.44
C PHE A 35 17.66 10.54 18.68
N PHE A 36 16.41 10.20 18.91
CA PHE A 36 15.34 11.14 19.25
C PHE A 36 15.65 11.97 20.49
N ALA A 37 16.07 11.30 21.58
CA ALA A 37 16.32 11.94 22.88
C ALA A 37 17.52 12.91 22.89
N ARG A 38 18.46 12.77 21.95
CA ARG A 38 19.68 13.58 21.89
C ARG A 38 19.61 14.77 20.93
N ARG A 39 18.42 15.02 20.32
CA ARG A 39 18.29 16.08 19.31
C ARG A 39 18.01 17.44 19.93
N ASP A 40 18.79 18.41 19.49
CA ASP A 40 18.66 19.84 19.77
C ASP A 40 18.18 20.65 18.56
N ARG A 41 18.26 20.04 17.34
CA ARG A 41 17.85 20.67 16.09
C ARG A 41 17.18 19.67 15.15
N PRO A 42 16.29 20.14 14.20
CA PRO A 42 15.68 19.27 13.21
C PRO A 42 16.73 18.60 12.35
N CYS A 43 16.51 17.32 12.01
CA CYS A 43 17.38 16.57 11.12
C CYS A 43 16.98 16.77 9.65
N LEU A 44 17.78 16.19 8.75
CA LEU A 44 17.52 16.24 7.30
C LEU A 44 16.12 15.76 6.92
N LEU A 45 15.57 14.74 7.61
CA LEU A 45 14.22 14.23 7.30
C LEU A 45 13.14 15.30 7.48
N TYR A 46 13.29 16.21 8.42
CA TYR A 46 12.39 17.36 8.55
C TYR A 46 12.54 18.33 7.37
N GLN A 47 13.77 18.63 6.99
CA GLN A 47 14.04 19.57 5.88
C GLN A 47 13.48 19.04 4.55
N ILE A 48 13.60 17.74 4.29
CA ILE A 48 13.05 17.10 3.07
C ILE A 48 11.59 16.66 3.22
N LYS A 49 10.86 17.17 4.22
CA LYS A 49 9.43 16.93 4.46
C LYS A 49 9.06 15.43 4.58
N ARG A 50 9.88 14.69 5.33
CA ARG A 50 9.63 13.26 5.64
C ARG A 50 9.44 12.99 7.13
N CYS A 51 9.50 14.01 7.97
CA CYS A 51 9.29 13.93 9.42
C CYS A 51 8.78 15.27 9.93
N SER A 52 7.85 15.25 10.87
CA SER A 52 7.32 16.44 11.52
C SER A 52 8.23 17.01 12.64
N ALA A 53 9.40 16.39 12.89
CA ALA A 53 10.38 16.75 13.91
C ALA A 53 9.80 16.88 15.34
N PRO A 54 9.14 15.84 15.87
CA PRO A 54 8.63 15.85 17.24
C PRO A 54 9.77 15.89 18.29
N CYS A 55 10.98 15.49 17.92
CA CYS A 55 12.15 15.49 18.79
C CYS A 55 12.59 16.89 19.27
N VAL A 56 12.20 17.93 18.54
CA VAL A 56 12.54 19.34 18.85
C VAL A 56 11.30 20.24 18.94
N GLY A 57 10.13 19.64 19.17
CA GLY A 57 8.88 20.36 19.42
C GLY A 57 8.30 21.11 18.20
N ARG A 58 8.65 20.73 16.96
CA ARG A 58 8.05 21.31 15.75
C ARG A 58 6.60 20.88 15.55
N ILE A 59 6.19 19.85 16.21
CA ILE A 59 4.81 19.37 16.35
C ILE A 59 4.63 18.99 17.82
N ASP A 60 3.49 19.28 18.38
CA ASP A 60 3.13 18.89 19.74
C ASP A 60 2.65 17.42 19.79
N THR A 61 2.43 16.92 21.00
CA THR A 61 2.01 15.53 21.21
C THR A 61 0.64 15.25 20.60
N ALA A 62 -0.29 16.21 20.64
CA ALA A 62 -1.64 16.06 20.09
C ALA A 62 -1.60 15.97 18.57
N GLY A 63 -0.93 16.91 17.90
CA GLY A 63 -0.77 16.90 16.46
C GLY A 63 -0.01 15.66 15.95
N TYR A 64 1.01 15.20 16.69
CA TYR A 64 1.68 13.95 16.32
C TYR A 64 0.79 12.73 16.50
N ALA A 65 -0.06 12.69 17.53
CA ALA A 65 -1.04 11.63 17.73
C ALA A 65 -2.08 11.58 16.61
N GLU A 66 -2.48 12.74 16.06
CA GLU A 66 -3.35 12.80 14.87
C GLU A 66 -2.69 12.16 13.66
N LEU A 67 -1.42 12.48 13.37
CA LEU A 67 -0.68 11.86 12.25
C LEU A 67 -0.59 10.34 12.41
N VAL A 68 -0.35 9.85 13.64
CA VAL A 68 -0.36 8.41 13.94
C VAL A 68 -1.75 7.81 13.76
N GLY A 69 -2.80 8.52 14.15
CA GLY A 69 -4.20 8.12 13.94
C GLY A 69 -4.53 7.97 12.46
N GLU A 70 -4.19 8.96 11.65
CA GLU A 70 -4.37 8.93 10.19
C GLU A 70 -3.61 7.75 9.55
N ALA A 71 -2.38 7.48 9.99
CA ALA A 71 -1.61 6.34 9.50
C ALA A 71 -2.26 4.99 9.87
N LYS A 72 -2.81 4.87 11.08
CA LYS A 72 -3.55 3.68 11.52
C LYS A 72 -4.83 3.49 10.70
N ASP A 73 -5.57 4.57 10.45
CA ASP A 73 -6.78 4.54 9.64
C ASP A 73 -6.50 4.13 8.19
N PHE A 74 -5.44 4.68 7.63
CA PHE A 74 -4.98 4.32 6.29
C PHE A 74 -4.60 2.84 6.18
N LEU A 75 -3.79 2.33 7.11
CA LEU A 75 -3.38 0.92 7.16
C LEU A 75 -4.54 -0.02 7.52
N GLY A 76 -5.54 0.47 8.23
CA GLY A 76 -6.76 -0.26 8.58
C GLY A 76 -7.81 -0.31 7.48
N GLY A 77 -7.50 0.19 6.26
CA GLY A 77 -8.40 0.14 5.09
C GLY A 77 -9.27 1.40 4.88
N ARG A 78 -9.18 2.41 5.77
CA ARG A 78 -9.90 3.69 5.62
C ARG A 78 -9.15 4.72 4.78
N SER A 79 -8.40 4.27 3.79
CA SER A 79 -7.51 5.11 2.97
C SER A 79 -8.26 6.19 2.19
N SER A 80 -9.48 5.91 1.70
CA SER A 80 -10.32 6.90 0.99
C SER A 80 -10.77 8.05 1.90
N ALA A 81 -11.08 7.77 3.16
CA ALA A 81 -11.44 8.81 4.13
C ALA A 81 -10.24 9.72 4.44
N VAL A 82 -9.05 9.15 4.59
CA VAL A 82 -7.81 9.91 4.80
C VAL A 82 -7.49 10.79 3.59
N GLN A 83 -7.66 10.27 2.36
CA GLN A 83 -7.45 11.07 1.14
C GLN A 83 -8.41 12.24 1.05
N LYS A 84 -9.70 12.02 1.25
CA LYS A 84 -10.70 13.09 1.25
C LYS A 84 -10.38 14.19 2.28
N LYS A 85 -9.88 13.82 3.47
CA LYS A 85 -9.44 14.79 4.47
C LYS A 85 -8.27 15.63 3.97
N ILE A 86 -7.26 15.00 3.35
CA ILE A 86 -6.09 15.70 2.78
C ILE A 86 -6.51 16.60 1.60
N GLU A 87 -7.42 16.14 0.75
CA GLU A 87 -7.98 16.95 -0.36
C GLU A 87 -8.69 18.21 0.15
N ALA A 88 -9.52 18.07 1.19
CA ALA A 88 -10.21 19.20 1.79
C ALA A 88 -9.22 20.22 2.40
N GLN A 89 -8.22 19.75 3.12
CA GLN A 89 -7.16 20.60 3.68
C GLN A 89 -6.32 21.29 2.59
N MET A 90 -6.07 20.60 1.48
CA MET A 90 -5.36 21.17 0.33
C MET A 90 -6.17 22.29 -0.34
N ALA A 91 -7.46 22.09 -0.52
CA ALA A 91 -8.37 23.11 -1.07
C ALA A 91 -8.43 24.35 -0.14
N GLU A 92 -8.59 24.15 1.17
CA GLU A 92 -8.59 25.21 2.17
C GLU A 92 -7.28 26.02 2.15
N ALA A 93 -6.12 25.34 2.07
CA ALA A 93 -4.83 26.00 1.99
C ALA A 93 -4.68 26.81 0.69
N ALA A 94 -5.20 26.30 -0.44
CA ALA A 94 -5.18 26.99 -1.72
C ALA A 94 -6.09 28.23 -1.71
N GLU A 95 -7.28 28.16 -1.11
CA GLU A 95 -8.19 29.31 -0.92
C GLU A 95 -7.58 30.38 -0.02
N ALA A 96 -6.82 29.96 1.01
CA ALA A 96 -6.07 30.87 1.88
C ALA A 96 -4.78 31.42 1.24
N LEU A 97 -4.49 31.10 -0.03
CA LEU A 97 -3.28 31.43 -0.77
C LEU A 97 -1.98 30.90 -0.13
N ASP A 98 -2.09 29.91 0.77
CA ASP A 98 -0.94 29.19 1.36
C ASP A 98 -0.48 28.09 0.41
N PHE A 99 0.19 28.51 -0.68
CA PHE A 99 0.62 27.60 -1.73
C PHE A 99 1.69 26.59 -1.27
N GLU A 100 2.49 26.93 -0.27
CA GLU A 100 3.48 26.00 0.29
C GLU A 100 2.80 24.84 1.02
N ARG A 101 1.79 25.14 1.83
CA ARG A 101 0.97 24.13 2.52
C ARG A 101 0.15 23.32 1.52
N ALA A 102 -0.45 23.94 0.52
CA ALA A 102 -1.20 23.25 -0.54
C ALA A 102 -0.29 22.30 -1.33
N ALA A 103 0.93 22.72 -1.69
CA ALA A 103 1.90 21.87 -2.37
C ALA A 103 2.34 20.67 -1.52
N MET A 104 2.56 20.86 -0.23
CA MET A 104 2.89 19.78 0.70
C MET A 104 1.74 18.75 0.79
N LEU A 105 0.49 19.22 0.88
CA LEU A 105 -0.69 18.36 0.94
C LEU A 105 -0.92 17.61 -0.38
N ARG A 106 -0.69 18.26 -1.53
CA ARG A 106 -0.69 17.60 -2.84
C ARG A 106 0.34 16.46 -2.91
N ASP A 107 1.55 16.69 -2.41
CA ASP A 107 2.60 15.67 -2.45
C ASP A 107 2.29 14.51 -1.48
N ARG A 108 1.63 14.79 -0.35
CA ARG A 108 1.06 13.76 0.54
C ARG A 108 -0.02 12.96 -0.20
N LEU A 109 -0.93 13.59 -0.91
CA LEU A 109 -1.98 12.92 -1.67
C LEU A 109 -1.41 12.01 -2.76
N ARG A 110 -0.38 12.48 -3.49
CA ARG A 110 0.35 11.65 -4.47
C ARG A 110 0.98 10.41 -3.82
N ALA A 111 1.56 10.55 -2.63
CA ALA A 111 2.11 9.41 -1.89
C ALA A 111 1.01 8.42 -1.49
N ALA A 112 -0.17 8.89 -1.06
CA ALA A 112 -1.32 8.04 -0.76
C ALA A 112 -1.80 7.25 -1.98
N THR A 113 -1.95 7.92 -3.12
CA THR A 113 -2.34 7.28 -4.39
C THR A 113 -1.32 6.25 -4.86
N PHE A 114 -0.02 6.54 -4.71
CA PHE A 114 1.04 5.59 -5.04
C PHE A 114 0.96 4.30 -4.19
N ILE A 115 0.71 4.43 -2.88
CA ILE A 115 0.55 3.25 -2.00
C ILE A 115 -0.68 2.44 -2.41
N GLN A 116 -1.80 3.11 -2.70
CA GLN A 116 -3.02 2.44 -3.16
C GLN A 116 -2.82 1.76 -4.52
N GLY A 117 -2.17 2.41 -5.47
CA GLY A 117 -1.87 1.83 -6.78
C GLY A 117 -0.97 0.59 -6.70
N SER A 118 -0.04 0.56 -5.75
CA SER A 118 0.79 -0.62 -5.48
C SER A 118 0.07 -1.70 -4.65
N GLN A 119 -1.01 -1.34 -3.97
CA GLN A 119 -1.91 -2.21 -3.21
C GLN A 119 -3.30 -2.34 -3.89
N ALA A 120 -3.41 -1.94 -5.15
CA ALA A 120 -4.66 -1.71 -5.88
C ALA A 120 -5.59 -2.94 -6.04
N VAL A 121 -5.35 -3.99 -5.29
CA VAL A 121 -6.22 -5.17 -5.22
C VAL A 121 -6.71 -5.41 -3.79
N ASN A 122 -7.02 -4.35 -3.04
CA ASN A 122 -7.88 -4.48 -1.86
C ASN A 122 -9.32 -4.32 -2.35
N ALA A 123 -9.92 -5.42 -2.75
CA ALA A 123 -11.32 -5.45 -3.16
C ALA A 123 -12.19 -5.43 -1.90
N GLU A 124 -12.70 -4.26 -1.55
CA GLU A 124 -13.71 -4.12 -0.49
C GLU A 124 -14.89 -5.05 -0.80
N GLY A 125 -15.21 -5.94 0.13
CA GLY A 125 -16.30 -6.92 -0.01
C GLY A 125 -15.89 -8.31 -0.48
N LEU A 126 -14.69 -8.54 -0.98
CA LEU A 126 -14.15 -9.87 -1.23
C LEU A 126 -13.52 -10.41 0.06
N GLY A 127 -14.11 -11.41 0.67
CA GLY A 127 -13.55 -12.09 1.85
C GLY A 127 -12.25 -12.83 1.48
N ASN A 128 -12.36 -14.11 1.17
CA ASN A 128 -11.25 -14.92 0.66
C ASN A 128 -11.49 -15.19 -0.84
N ALA A 129 -10.58 -14.73 -1.68
CA ALA A 129 -10.66 -14.92 -3.13
C ALA A 129 -9.27 -15.09 -3.74
N ASP A 130 -9.21 -15.83 -4.84
CA ASP A 130 -8.07 -15.85 -5.74
C ASP A 130 -8.53 -15.27 -7.09
N VAL A 131 -7.68 -14.43 -7.68
CA VAL A 131 -7.96 -13.79 -8.97
C VAL A 131 -6.86 -14.16 -9.93
N PHE A 132 -7.21 -14.71 -11.08
CA PHE A 132 -6.28 -15.10 -12.13
C PHE A 132 -6.61 -14.35 -13.41
N ALA A 133 -5.57 -13.83 -14.05
CA ALA A 133 -5.66 -13.27 -15.40
C ALA A 133 -4.59 -13.91 -16.26
N VAL A 134 -4.95 -14.22 -17.53
CA VAL A 134 -4.03 -14.77 -18.50
C VAL A 134 -3.74 -13.75 -19.59
N ALA A 135 -2.48 -13.63 -19.99
CA ALA A 135 -2.06 -12.78 -21.09
C ALA A 135 -1.18 -13.58 -22.04
N GLU A 136 -1.39 -13.36 -23.35
CA GLU A 136 -0.57 -13.93 -24.41
C GLU A 136 0.21 -12.83 -25.13
N LYS A 137 1.47 -13.12 -25.41
CA LYS A 137 2.29 -12.27 -26.28
C LYS A 137 3.31 -13.09 -27.05
N GLY A 138 3.17 -13.10 -28.38
CA GLY A 138 4.15 -13.76 -29.25
C GLY A 138 4.22 -15.28 -29.03
N GLY A 139 3.09 -15.94 -28.77
CA GLY A 139 3.02 -17.38 -28.51
C GLY A 139 3.44 -17.79 -27.09
N HIS A 140 3.74 -16.82 -26.22
CA HIS A 140 4.06 -17.07 -24.81
C HIS A 140 2.91 -16.62 -23.91
N PHE A 141 2.59 -17.44 -22.91
CA PHE A 141 1.53 -17.15 -21.95
C PHE A 141 2.10 -16.80 -20.59
N ALA A 142 1.45 -15.86 -19.92
CA ALA A 142 1.68 -15.52 -18.55
C ALA A 142 0.35 -15.53 -17.79
N ILE A 143 0.32 -16.18 -16.62
CA ILE A 143 -0.83 -16.18 -15.73
C ILE A 143 -0.44 -15.37 -14.50
N GLN A 144 -1.17 -14.29 -14.23
CA GLN A 144 -1.00 -13.48 -13.04
C GLN A 144 -2.05 -13.89 -12.01
N ALA A 145 -1.60 -14.32 -10.83
CA ALA A 145 -2.47 -14.65 -9.70
C ALA A 145 -2.37 -13.58 -8.62
N PHE A 146 -3.51 -13.23 -8.00
CA PHE A 146 -3.60 -12.41 -6.80
C PHE A 146 -4.35 -13.19 -5.72
N PHE A 147 -3.82 -13.19 -4.51
CA PHE A 147 -4.38 -13.94 -3.38
C PHE A 147 -4.99 -12.98 -2.36
N ILE A 148 -6.31 -12.98 -2.23
CA ILE A 148 -7.04 -12.12 -1.30
C ILE A 148 -7.50 -12.96 -0.11
N ARG A 149 -7.18 -12.54 1.10
CA ARG A 149 -7.59 -13.21 2.34
C ARG A 149 -8.07 -12.15 3.34
N GLY A 150 -9.29 -12.32 3.84
CA GLY A 150 -9.91 -11.34 4.72
C GLY A 150 -10.08 -9.96 4.08
N GLY A 151 -10.30 -9.88 2.74
CA GLY A 151 -10.38 -8.62 2.00
C GLY A 151 -9.02 -7.95 1.73
N GLN A 152 -7.92 -8.53 2.18
CA GLN A 152 -6.56 -7.99 1.99
C GLN A 152 -5.79 -8.79 0.94
N ASN A 153 -5.02 -8.10 0.11
CA ASN A 153 -4.11 -8.73 -0.84
C ASN A 153 -2.90 -9.34 -0.11
N TRP A 154 -2.85 -10.67 -0.04
CA TRP A 154 -1.74 -11.43 0.54
C TRP A 154 -0.53 -11.54 -0.36
N GLY A 155 -0.66 -11.11 -1.60
CA GLY A 155 0.42 -11.13 -2.58
C GLY A 155 -0.08 -11.52 -3.96
N HIS A 156 0.85 -11.46 -4.90
CA HIS A 156 0.60 -11.89 -6.28
C HIS A 156 1.80 -12.68 -6.77
N ARG A 157 1.54 -13.52 -7.77
CA ARG A 157 2.58 -14.33 -8.42
C ARG A 157 2.28 -14.47 -9.91
N ALA A 158 3.33 -14.32 -10.71
CA ALA A 158 3.27 -14.65 -12.13
C ALA A 158 3.74 -16.08 -12.34
N PHE A 159 3.04 -16.80 -13.21
CA PHE A 159 3.38 -18.14 -13.66
C PHE A 159 3.54 -18.10 -15.18
N PHE A 160 4.47 -18.86 -15.68
CA PHE A 160 4.78 -18.96 -17.11
C PHE A 160 4.64 -20.42 -17.53
N PRO A 161 3.45 -20.83 -18.00
CA PRO A 161 3.22 -22.20 -18.45
C PRO A 161 4.16 -22.58 -19.58
N ALA A 162 4.68 -23.81 -19.54
CA ALA A 162 5.45 -24.42 -20.61
C ALA A 162 4.54 -25.33 -21.45
N HIS A 163 4.99 -25.67 -22.66
CA HIS A 163 4.25 -26.56 -23.57
C HIS A 163 2.84 -26.08 -23.93
N THR A 164 2.76 -24.80 -24.31
CA THR A 164 1.49 -24.12 -24.64
C THR A 164 1.19 -24.10 -26.14
N GLU A 165 1.95 -24.84 -26.96
CA GLU A 165 1.82 -24.86 -28.42
C GLU A 165 0.46 -25.42 -28.84
N GLY A 166 -0.31 -24.62 -29.59
CA GLY A 166 -1.61 -25.02 -30.12
C GLY A 166 -2.77 -24.92 -29.13
N LEU A 167 -2.53 -24.47 -27.90
CA LEU A 167 -3.56 -24.24 -26.89
C LEU A 167 -3.98 -22.77 -26.87
N ASP A 168 -5.26 -22.53 -26.57
CA ASP A 168 -5.76 -21.18 -26.32
C ASP A 168 -5.63 -20.77 -24.84
N ALA A 169 -5.91 -19.50 -24.57
CA ALA A 169 -5.79 -18.93 -23.23
C ALA A 169 -6.71 -19.62 -22.21
N ALA A 170 -7.91 -20.03 -22.62
CA ALA A 170 -8.88 -20.68 -21.74
C ALA A 170 -8.45 -22.11 -21.40
N GLU A 171 -7.92 -22.84 -22.36
CA GLU A 171 -7.38 -24.20 -22.19
C GLU A 171 -6.18 -24.17 -21.22
N ILE A 172 -5.26 -23.22 -21.40
CA ILE A 172 -4.08 -23.04 -20.57
C ILE A 172 -4.49 -22.66 -19.13
N LEU A 173 -5.41 -21.70 -18.97
CA LEU A 173 -5.89 -21.29 -17.67
C LEU A 173 -6.61 -22.45 -16.95
N THR A 174 -7.41 -23.23 -17.68
CA THR A 174 -8.12 -24.39 -17.13
C THR A 174 -7.15 -25.44 -16.62
N ALA A 175 -6.15 -25.81 -17.44
CA ALA A 175 -5.14 -26.79 -17.06
C ALA A 175 -4.31 -26.30 -15.86
N PHE A 176 -3.94 -25.03 -15.87
CA PHE A 176 -3.21 -24.41 -14.78
C PHE A 176 -3.99 -24.44 -13.46
N LEU A 177 -5.27 -24.04 -13.47
CA LEU A 177 -6.12 -24.02 -12.27
C LEU A 177 -6.33 -25.42 -11.70
N ALA A 178 -6.54 -26.43 -12.57
CA ALA A 178 -6.65 -27.82 -12.14
C ALA A 178 -5.39 -28.26 -11.37
N GLN A 179 -4.21 -28.04 -11.94
CA GLN A 179 -2.93 -28.38 -11.30
C GLN A 179 -2.67 -27.55 -10.04
N PHE A 180 -2.94 -26.26 -10.07
CA PHE A 180 -2.70 -25.36 -8.95
C PHE A 180 -3.50 -25.74 -7.69
N TYR A 181 -4.77 -26.11 -7.87
CA TYR A 181 -5.66 -26.48 -6.77
C TYR A 181 -5.57 -27.96 -6.36
N GLU A 182 -4.75 -28.77 -7.01
CA GLU A 182 -4.37 -30.10 -6.49
C GLU A 182 -3.52 -29.97 -5.21
N GLU A 183 -2.66 -28.95 -5.14
CA GLU A 183 -1.73 -28.74 -4.02
C GLU A 183 -2.25 -27.71 -3.00
N VAL A 184 -3.10 -26.79 -3.41
CA VAL A 184 -3.57 -25.67 -2.61
C VAL A 184 -5.10 -25.70 -2.50
N PRO A 185 -5.70 -25.74 -1.30
CA PRO A 185 -7.16 -25.73 -1.19
C PRO A 185 -7.72 -24.41 -1.76
N PRO A 186 -8.75 -24.48 -2.63
CA PRO A 186 -9.34 -23.29 -3.22
C PRO A 186 -10.04 -22.43 -2.17
N PRO A 187 -10.01 -21.10 -2.31
CA PRO A 187 -10.84 -20.21 -1.49
C PRO A 187 -12.33 -20.34 -1.89
N ARG A 188 -13.19 -19.63 -1.14
CA ARG A 188 -14.63 -19.62 -1.44
C ARG A 188 -14.98 -19.00 -2.80
N LEU A 189 -14.10 -18.13 -3.32
CA LEU A 189 -14.30 -17.41 -4.58
C LEU A 189 -13.02 -17.47 -5.41
N VAL A 190 -13.17 -17.87 -6.66
CA VAL A 190 -12.12 -17.81 -7.68
C VAL A 190 -12.65 -16.97 -8.83
N LEU A 191 -11.95 -15.90 -9.17
CA LEU A 191 -12.25 -15.01 -10.28
C LEU A 191 -11.22 -15.25 -11.38
N VAL A 192 -11.69 -15.36 -12.61
CA VAL A 192 -10.87 -15.56 -13.81
C VAL A 192 -11.24 -14.54 -14.87
N ASP A 193 -10.25 -14.11 -15.67
CA ASP A 193 -10.40 -13.22 -16.82
C ASP A 193 -10.21 -14.04 -18.10
#